data_15997d00951e7f3e636221a63947e84f
#
_entry.id   15997d00951e7f3e636221a63947e84f
#
_cell.length_a   1.000
_cell.length_b   1.000
_cell.length_c   1.000
_cell.angle_alpha   90.00
_cell.angle_beta   90.00
_cell.angle_gamma   90.00
#
_symmetry.space_group_name_H-M   'P 1'
#
loop_
_entity.id
_entity.type
_entity.pdbx_description
1 polymer ?
#
loop_
_entity_poly.entity_id
_entity_poly.type
_entity_poly.pdbx_seq_one_letter_code
_entity_poly.pdbx_strand_id
1 'polypeptide(L)'
;MVTNVLNYGRSGVADWVIQRFSALILAAYTVVMVIWLAVNGSELTFAQWQGFMGQTWVRIFTLLTVLALAGHAWIGLWTVATDYIKKSGVRVAFLGGVAISLFVYVIWGISILWGF
;
A
#
# COMPACT_ATOMS: atom_id res chain seq x y z
N MET A 1 -24.36 19.35 8.58
CA MET A 1 -23.69 18.59 7.54
C MET A 1 -23.93 17.10 7.73
N VAL A 2 -24.22 16.49 6.66
CA VAL A 2 -24.51 15.07 6.73
C VAL A 2 -23.26 14.29 7.04
N THR A 3 -23.37 13.46 8.04
CA THR A 3 -22.34 12.49 8.30
C THR A 3 -22.34 11.49 7.19
N ASN A 4 -21.20 11.17 6.71
CA ASN A 4 -21.07 10.21 5.64
C ASN A 4 -21.32 8.81 6.19
N VAL A 5 -22.54 8.33 6.01
CA VAL A 5 -22.94 7.02 6.51
C VAL A 5 -22.19 5.89 5.82
N LEU A 6 -21.66 6.15 4.64
CA LEU A 6 -20.95 5.11 3.90
C LEU A 6 -19.54 4.84 4.42
N ASN A 7 -18.99 5.68 5.25
CA ASN A 7 -17.67 5.44 5.79
C ASN A 7 -17.66 4.76 7.15
N TYR A 8 -18.82 4.34 7.61
CA TYR A 8 -18.96 3.50 8.80
C TYR A 8 -18.20 4.04 10.01
N GLY A 9 -18.38 5.33 10.28
CA GLY A 9 -17.77 5.98 11.42
C GLY A 9 -16.45 6.67 11.13
N ARG A 10 -15.90 6.52 9.95
CA ARG A 10 -14.72 7.29 9.53
C ARG A 10 -15.15 8.66 9.07
N SER A 11 -14.28 9.64 9.24
CA SER A 11 -14.52 10.97 8.68
C SER A 11 -13.84 11.10 7.32
N GLY A 12 -14.35 11.99 6.49
CA GLY A 12 -13.69 12.34 5.23
C GLY A 12 -12.31 12.93 5.46
N VAL A 13 -12.12 13.62 6.59
CA VAL A 13 -10.81 14.18 6.96
C VAL A 13 -9.81 13.04 7.23
N ALA A 14 -10.23 12.00 7.94
CA ALA A 14 -9.37 10.86 8.20
C ALA A 14 -8.93 10.19 6.91
N ASP A 15 -9.85 9.96 5.99
CA ASP A 15 -9.52 9.38 4.69
C ASP A 15 -8.56 10.27 3.90
N TRP A 16 -8.80 11.57 3.91
CA TRP A 16 -7.96 12.53 3.22
C TRP A 16 -6.53 12.50 3.78
N VAL A 17 -6.39 12.50 5.11
CA VAL A 17 -5.09 12.47 5.79
C VAL A 17 -4.35 11.17 5.46
N ILE A 18 -5.02 10.03 5.56
CA ILE A 18 -4.40 8.74 5.27
C ILE A 18 -3.91 8.69 3.82
N GLN A 19 -4.71 9.19 2.87
CA GLN A 19 -4.30 9.24 1.48
C GLN A 19 -3.05 10.09 1.27
N ARG A 20 -2.97 11.24 1.92
CA ARG A 20 -1.80 12.14 1.79
C ARG A 20 -0.56 11.54 2.43
N PHE A 21 -0.68 11.01 3.64
CA PHE A 21 0.46 10.38 4.32
C PHE A 21 0.95 9.15 3.57
N SER A 22 0.04 8.29 3.12
CA SER A 22 0.43 7.11 2.38
C SER A 22 1.09 7.48 1.06
N ALA A 23 0.60 8.49 0.37
CA ALA A 23 1.22 8.98 -0.85
C ALA A 23 2.65 9.48 -0.62
N LEU A 24 2.89 10.17 0.49
CA LEU A 24 4.23 10.65 0.84
C LEU A 24 5.18 9.49 1.10
N ILE A 25 4.74 8.48 1.81
CA ILE A 25 5.56 7.29 2.07
C ILE A 25 5.89 6.58 0.76
N LEU A 26 4.89 6.39 -0.09
CA LEU A 26 5.08 5.75 -1.39
C LEU A 26 6.06 6.53 -2.25
N ALA A 27 5.94 7.85 -2.28
CA ALA A 27 6.83 8.71 -3.04
C ALA A 27 8.26 8.64 -2.51
N ALA A 28 8.43 8.70 -1.18
CA ALA A 28 9.74 8.62 -0.55
C ALA A 28 10.42 7.28 -0.86
N TYR A 29 9.67 6.20 -0.76
CA TYR A 29 10.21 4.88 -1.05
C TYR A 29 10.63 4.77 -2.52
N THR A 30 9.78 5.26 -3.42
CA THR A 30 10.09 5.25 -4.85
C THR A 30 11.38 6.02 -5.15
N VAL A 31 11.54 7.19 -4.55
CA VAL A 31 12.75 8.02 -4.73
C VAL A 31 13.98 7.26 -4.25
N VAL A 32 13.92 6.67 -3.05
CA VAL A 32 15.05 5.92 -2.49
C VAL A 32 15.41 4.75 -3.40
N MET A 33 14.42 3.99 -3.85
CA MET A 33 14.66 2.83 -4.70
C MET A 33 15.23 3.23 -6.07
N VAL A 34 14.71 4.29 -6.66
CA VAL A 34 15.20 4.78 -7.95
C VAL A 34 16.64 5.25 -7.83
N ILE A 35 16.96 5.99 -6.77
CA ILE A 35 18.33 6.46 -6.55
C ILE A 35 19.27 5.26 -6.36
N TRP A 36 18.89 4.30 -5.53
CA TRP A 36 19.72 3.13 -5.29
C TRP A 36 19.97 2.34 -6.59
N LEU A 37 18.92 2.13 -7.37
CA LEU A 37 19.03 1.42 -8.64
C LEU A 37 19.86 2.21 -9.66
N ALA A 38 19.74 3.53 -9.69
CA ALA A 38 20.53 4.36 -10.58
C ALA A 38 22.02 4.28 -10.26
N VAL A 39 22.36 4.20 -8.98
CA VAL A 39 23.76 4.12 -8.54
C VAL A 39 24.35 2.73 -8.73
N ASN A 40 23.54 1.68 -8.50
CA ASN A 40 24.06 0.31 -8.43
C ASN A 40 23.60 -0.60 -9.58
N GLY A 41 22.64 -0.16 -10.37
CA GLY A 41 21.87 -1.05 -11.24
C GLY A 41 22.56 -1.50 -12.52
N SER A 42 23.65 -0.85 -12.95
CA SER A 42 24.30 -1.21 -14.23
C SER A 42 24.89 -2.62 -14.21
N GLU A 43 25.34 -3.08 -13.06
CA GLU A 43 25.90 -4.42 -12.88
C GLU A 43 25.31 -5.08 -11.64
N LEU A 44 24.00 -4.93 -11.46
CA LEU A 44 23.30 -5.41 -10.27
C LEU A 44 23.30 -6.93 -10.25
N THR A 45 23.84 -7.50 -9.18
CA THR A 45 23.78 -8.94 -8.93
C THR A 45 22.69 -9.25 -7.91
N PHE A 46 22.27 -10.50 -7.88
CA PHE A 46 21.31 -10.95 -6.87
C PHE A 46 21.87 -10.74 -5.45
N ALA A 47 23.17 -10.98 -5.27
CA ALA A 47 23.80 -10.79 -3.96
C ALA A 47 23.73 -9.34 -3.49
N GLN A 48 23.95 -8.39 -4.38
CA GLN A 48 23.83 -6.97 -4.06
C GLN A 48 22.40 -6.58 -3.68
N TRP A 49 21.45 -7.06 -4.46
CA TRP A 49 20.04 -6.80 -4.18
C TRP A 49 19.63 -7.41 -2.83
N GLN A 50 19.99 -8.65 -2.60
CA GLN A 50 19.69 -9.34 -1.36
C GLN A 50 20.34 -8.64 -0.16
N GLY A 51 21.58 -8.19 -0.32
CA GLY A 51 22.28 -7.45 0.73
C GLY A 51 21.58 -6.13 1.07
N PHE A 52 21.14 -5.40 0.06
CA PHE A 52 20.42 -4.15 0.26
C PHE A 52 19.06 -4.41 0.96
N MET A 53 18.27 -5.30 0.41
CA MET A 53 16.94 -5.60 0.95
C MET A 53 17.00 -6.30 2.31
N GLY A 54 18.13 -6.91 2.63
CA GLY A 54 18.32 -7.57 3.91
C GLY A 54 18.65 -6.64 5.07
N GLN A 55 18.95 -5.38 4.81
CA GLN A 55 19.23 -4.44 5.88
C GLN A 55 17.96 -4.13 6.66
N THR A 56 18.08 -4.04 7.97
CA THR A 56 16.92 -3.86 8.84
C THR A 56 16.11 -2.61 8.48
N TRP A 57 16.79 -1.49 8.23
CA TRP A 57 16.06 -0.25 7.90
C TRP A 57 15.32 -0.38 6.57
N VAL A 58 15.89 -1.11 5.60
CA VAL A 58 15.25 -1.31 4.31
C VAL A 58 14.02 -2.20 4.47
N ARG A 59 14.12 -3.26 5.27
CA ARG A 59 12.97 -4.13 5.57
C ARG A 59 11.84 -3.35 6.22
N ILE A 60 12.17 -2.54 7.23
CA ILE A 60 11.16 -1.75 7.93
C ILE A 60 10.53 -0.74 6.98
N PHE A 61 11.34 -0.05 6.20
CA PHE A 61 10.86 0.95 5.25
C PHE A 61 9.97 0.29 4.19
N THR A 62 10.37 -0.87 3.69
CA THR A 62 9.58 -1.62 2.70
C THR A 62 8.25 -2.08 3.30
N LEU A 63 8.25 -2.60 4.52
CA LEU A 63 7.01 -3.00 5.16
C LEU A 63 6.09 -1.82 5.41
N LEU A 64 6.65 -0.70 5.87
CA LEU A 64 5.88 0.53 6.06
C LEU A 64 5.25 0.96 4.73
N THR A 65 5.99 0.85 3.65
CA THR A 65 5.51 1.19 2.31
C THR A 65 4.42 0.24 1.83
N VAL A 66 4.56 -1.06 2.11
CA VAL A 66 3.52 -2.05 1.79
C VAL A 66 2.23 -1.75 2.53
N LEU A 67 2.33 -1.40 3.82
CA LEU A 67 1.16 -1.03 4.61
C LEU A 67 0.54 0.28 4.10
N ALA A 68 1.38 1.25 3.73
CA ALA A 68 0.91 2.50 3.16
C ALA A 68 0.19 2.25 1.82
N LEU A 69 0.74 1.37 0.99
CA LEU A 69 0.13 1.01 -0.28
C LEU A 69 -1.22 0.32 -0.06
N ALA A 70 -1.30 -0.57 0.92
CA ALA A 70 -2.56 -1.25 1.23
C ALA A 70 -3.63 -0.24 1.67
N GLY A 71 -3.28 0.69 2.57
CA GLY A 71 -4.22 1.73 3.01
C GLY A 71 -4.61 2.67 1.88
N HIS A 72 -3.64 3.08 1.07
CA HIS A 72 -3.87 3.96 -0.06
C HIS A 72 -4.80 3.31 -1.10
N ALA A 73 -4.53 2.06 -1.43
CA ALA A 73 -5.35 1.30 -2.37
C ALA A 73 -6.75 1.07 -1.82
N TRP A 74 -6.86 0.75 -0.53
CA TRP A 74 -8.16 0.51 0.09
C TRP A 74 -9.05 1.74 0.01
N ILE A 75 -8.53 2.90 0.40
CA ILE A 75 -9.31 4.14 0.39
C ILE A 75 -9.63 4.53 -1.05
N GLY A 76 -8.68 4.42 -1.96
CA GLY A 76 -8.89 4.75 -3.37
C GLY A 76 -9.96 3.86 -4.01
N LEU A 77 -9.87 2.55 -3.78
CA LEU A 77 -10.83 1.61 -4.36
C LEU A 77 -12.19 1.71 -3.69
N TRP A 78 -12.23 2.00 -2.40
CA TRP A 78 -13.50 2.29 -1.71
C TRP A 78 -14.21 3.48 -2.36
N THR A 79 -13.48 4.54 -2.61
CA THR A 79 -14.04 5.74 -3.24
C THR A 79 -14.54 5.43 -4.65
N VAL A 80 -13.74 4.73 -5.45
CA VAL A 80 -14.14 4.36 -6.81
C VAL A 80 -15.36 3.45 -6.79
N ALA A 81 -15.37 2.44 -5.92
CA ALA A 81 -16.49 1.51 -5.82
C ALA A 81 -17.77 2.22 -5.40
N THR A 82 -17.67 3.14 -4.45
CA THR A 82 -18.81 3.91 -3.98
C THR A 82 -19.40 4.76 -5.10
N ASP A 83 -18.55 5.35 -5.93
CA ASP A 83 -19.00 6.24 -7.01
C ASP A 83 -19.52 5.48 -8.22
N TYR A 84 -18.94 4.35 -8.56
CA TYR A 84 -19.21 3.69 -9.84
C TYR A 84 -19.97 2.38 -9.73
N ILE A 85 -19.89 1.67 -8.62
CA ILE A 85 -20.62 0.42 -8.44
C ILE A 85 -21.90 0.71 -7.65
N LYS A 86 -23.03 0.71 -8.37
CA LYS A 86 -24.30 1.13 -7.77
C LYS A 86 -25.03 0.02 -7.04
N LYS A 87 -24.88 -1.24 -7.48
CA LYS A 87 -25.53 -2.36 -6.80
C LYS A 87 -24.78 -2.69 -5.52
N SER A 88 -25.49 -2.68 -4.40
CA SER A 88 -24.91 -2.94 -3.09
C SER A 88 -24.22 -4.29 -3.01
N GLY A 89 -24.85 -5.34 -3.51
CA GLY A 89 -24.28 -6.68 -3.46
C GLY A 89 -22.98 -6.78 -4.24
N VAL A 90 -22.94 -6.20 -5.44
CA VAL A 90 -21.74 -6.18 -6.26
C VAL A 90 -20.64 -5.37 -5.62
N ARG A 91 -20.99 -4.22 -5.04
CA ARG A 91 -20.01 -3.35 -4.36
C ARG A 91 -19.40 -4.07 -3.15
N VAL A 92 -20.22 -4.72 -2.33
CA VAL A 92 -19.72 -5.48 -1.18
C VAL A 92 -18.80 -6.61 -1.63
N ALA A 93 -19.18 -7.35 -2.68
CA ALA A 93 -18.37 -8.44 -3.21
C ALA A 93 -17.02 -7.91 -3.73
N PHE A 94 -17.05 -6.79 -4.47
CA PHE A 94 -15.83 -6.17 -4.99
C PHE A 94 -14.90 -5.74 -3.84
N LEU A 95 -15.44 -5.02 -2.87
CA LEU A 95 -14.65 -4.54 -1.73
C LEU A 95 -14.15 -5.68 -0.86
N GLY A 96 -14.95 -6.74 -0.70
CA GLY A 96 -14.50 -7.94 -0.01
C GLY A 96 -13.31 -8.59 -0.69
N GLY A 97 -13.38 -8.71 -2.01
CA GLY A 97 -12.26 -9.23 -2.80
C GLY A 97 -11.02 -8.37 -2.69
N VAL A 98 -11.18 -7.06 -2.74
CA VAL A 98 -10.07 -6.10 -2.54
C VAL A 98 -9.45 -6.27 -1.17
N ALA A 99 -10.28 -6.34 -0.11
CA ALA A 99 -9.79 -6.48 1.25
C ALA A 99 -8.96 -7.76 1.42
N ILE A 100 -9.46 -8.87 0.90
CA ILE A 100 -8.75 -10.15 0.97
C ILE A 100 -7.43 -10.07 0.19
N SER A 101 -7.46 -9.48 -1.00
CA SER A 101 -6.25 -9.34 -1.82
C SER A 101 -5.19 -8.49 -1.12
N LEU A 102 -5.58 -7.38 -0.53
CA LEU A 102 -4.63 -6.50 0.18
C LEU A 102 -4.04 -7.20 1.39
N PHE A 103 -4.86 -7.96 2.10
CA PHE A 103 -4.40 -8.73 3.25
C PHE A 103 -3.37 -9.77 2.84
N VAL A 104 -3.65 -10.49 1.76
CA VAL A 104 -2.73 -11.49 1.21
C VAL A 104 -1.41 -10.84 0.79
N TYR A 105 -1.46 -9.69 0.14
CA TYR A 105 -0.25 -8.99 -0.29
C TYR A 105 0.59 -8.53 0.89
N VAL A 106 -0.02 -8.06 1.96
CA VAL A 106 0.71 -7.66 3.17
C VAL A 106 1.41 -8.86 3.80
N ILE A 107 0.69 -9.97 3.96
CA ILE A 107 1.27 -11.19 4.55
C ILE A 107 2.41 -11.72 3.67
N TRP A 108 2.18 -11.74 2.37
CA TRP A 108 3.20 -12.19 1.43
C TRP A 108 4.44 -11.31 1.45
N GLY A 109 4.23 -9.99 1.53
CA GLY A 109 5.33 -9.05 1.67
C GLY A 109 6.17 -9.30 2.92
N ILE A 110 5.50 -9.56 4.04
CA ILE A 110 6.20 -9.90 5.29
C ILE A 110 7.01 -11.19 5.11
N SER A 111 6.41 -12.20 4.51
CA SER A 111 7.09 -13.47 4.21
C SER A 111 8.36 -13.26 3.40
N ILE A 112 8.25 -12.48 2.33
CA ILE A 112 9.38 -12.21 1.43
C ILE A 112 10.48 -11.47 2.18
N LEU A 113 10.12 -10.45 2.93
CA LEU A 113 11.10 -9.58 3.59
C LEU A 113 11.89 -10.31 4.67
N TRP A 114 11.28 -11.25 5.35
CA TRP A 114 11.95 -11.99 6.43
C TRP A 114 12.36 -13.40 6.04
N GLY A 115 12.27 -13.74 4.76
CA GLY A 115 12.86 -14.96 4.25
C GLY A 115 12.14 -16.24 4.60
N PHE A 116 10.86 -16.17 4.84
CA PHE A 116 10.09 -17.37 5.17
C PHE A 116 9.74 -18.19 3.94
#